data_deed4bd4ea7f6ee854b017b912625bf2
#
_entry.id   deed4bd4ea7f6ee854b017b912625bf2
#
_cell.length_a   1.000
_cell.length_b   1.000
_cell.length_c   1.000
_cell.angle_alpha   90.00
_cell.angle_beta   90.00
_cell.angle_gamma   90.00
#
_symmetry.space_group_name_H-M   'P 1'
#
loop_
_entity.id
_entity.type
_entity.pdbx_description
1 polymer ?
#
loop_
_entity_poly.entity_id
_entity_poly.type
_entity_poly.pdbx_seq_one_letter_code
_entity_poly.pdbx_strand_id
1 'polypeptide(L)'
;MKTTKLITALALSLLAGSVLAAVAPEEAAKLGNSLTPLGAEKAGNADGSIPEWTGGLAKDAASVLPGGFLGDPFASEQPLFTITAQNLEQYRDKLSEGQVAMFKRYPETYRMAVYPSHRSAALPTDIY
;
A
#
# COMPACT_ATOMS: atom_id res chain seq x y z
N MET A 1 45.62 10.69 35.21
CA MET A 1 44.81 11.72 34.48
C MET A 1 44.45 11.39 33.04
N LYS A 2 45.14 10.53 32.29
CA LYS A 2 44.77 10.18 30.89
C LYS A 2 43.61 9.21 30.77
N THR A 3 43.44 8.26 31.71
CA THR A 3 42.36 7.25 31.73
C THR A 3 40.99 7.84 32.05
N THR A 4 40.92 8.86 32.92
CA THR A 4 39.65 9.51 33.29
C THR A 4 39.03 10.26 32.09
N LYS A 5 39.84 10.90 31.24
CA LYS A 5 39.37 11.61 30.03
C LYS A 5 38.83 10.65 28.96
N LEU A 6 39.43 9.45 28.88
CA LEU A 6 38.96 8.43 27.93
C LEU A 6 37.59 7.86 28.32
N ILE A 7 37.34 7.63 29.61
CA ILE A 7 36.07 7.11 30.15
C ILE A 7 34.97 8.17 29.96
N THR A 8 35.27 9.45 30.16
CA THR A 8 34.29 10.54 29.97
C THR A 8 33.90 10.69 28.50
N ALA A 9 34.83 10.55 27.55
CA ALA A 9 34.56 10.61 26.12
C ALA A 9 33.74 9.41 25.65
N LEU A 10 33.96 8.22 26.19
CA LEU A 10 33.18 7.01 25.85
C LEU A 10 31.74 7.06 26.41
N ALA A 11 31.55 7.64 27.61
CA ALA A 11 30.23 7.84 28.20
C ALA A 11 29.40 8.88 27.44
N LEU A 12 29.99 9.92 26.90
CA LEU A 12 29.30 10.94 26.11
C LEU A 12 28.87 10.42 24.75
N SER A 13 29.62 9.49 24.13
CA SER A 13 29.25 8.88 22.83
C SER A 13 28.09 7.89 22.94
N LEU A 14 27.90 7.26 24.10
CA LEU A 14 26.75 6.37 24.33
C LEU A 14 25.42 7.11 24.54
N LEU A 15 25.45 8.37 25.02
CA LEU A 15 24.23 9.18 25.17
C LEU A 15 23.74 9.81 23.85
N ALA A 16 24.62 9.99 22.87
CA ALA A 16 24.24 10.59 21.57
C ALA A 16 23.47 9.64 20.65
N GLY A 17 23.47 8.32 20.92
CA GLY A 17 22.82 7.31 20.10
C GLY A 17 21.31 7.12 20.35
N SER A 18 20.77 7.68 21.42
CA SER A 18 19.38 7.42 21.83
C SER A 18 18.35 8.42 21.29
N VAL A 19 18.79 9.48 20.59
CA VAL A 19 17.87 10.54 20.13
C VAL A 19 17.35 10.33 18.70
N LEU A 20 17.89 9.35 17.96
CA LEU A 20 17.58 9.16 16.54
C LEU A 20 16.49 8.11 16.25
N ALA A 21 15.90 7.50 17.27
CA ALA A 21 14.93 6.41 17.07
C ALA A 21 13.47 6.81 17.30
N ALA A 22 13.18 8.03 17.73
CA ALA A 22 11.82 8.49 17.94
C ALA A 22 11.33 9.32 16.74
N VAL A 23 10.15 8.99 16.23
CA VAL A 23 9.46 9.81 15.22
C VAL A 23 9.12 11.16 15.85
N ALA A 24 9.35 12.25 15.12
CA ALA A 24 9.02 13.60 15.58
C ALA A 24 7.51 13.71 15.89
N PRO A 25 7.10 14.41 16.96
CA PRO A 25 5.68 14.53 17.34
C PRO A 25 4.78 15.04 16.22
N GLU A 26 5.27 15.94 15.38
CA GLU A 26 4.56 16.48 14.21
C GLU A 26 4.34 15.43 13.10
N GLU A 27 5.24 14.45 12.96
CA GLU A 27 5.05 13.32 12.06
C GLU A 27 4.01 12.35 12.62
N ALA A 28 4.09 12.04 13.93
CA ALA A 28 3.10 11.21 14.59
C ALA A 28 1.68 11.81 14.54
N ALA A 29 1.56 13.13 14.64
CA ALA A 29 0.27 13.83 14.55
C ALA A 29 -0.41 13.75 13.17
N LYS A 30 0.29 13.30 12.13
CA LYS A 30 -0.30 13.06 10.81
C LYS A 30 -1.17 11.80 10.75
N LEU A 31 -0.95 10.83 11.65
CA LEU A 31 -1.73 9.60 11.73
C LEU A 31 -3.20 9.90 12.04
N GLY A 32 -4.10 9.30 11.27
CA GLY A 32 -5.53 9.56 11.35
C GLY A 32 -5.99 10.87 10.69
N ASN A 33 -5.07 11.78 10.35
CA ASN A 33 -5.33 13.06 9.68
C ASN A 33 -4.99 13.01 8.18
N SER A 34 -3.80 13.41 7.80
CA SER A 34 -3.31 13.33 6.41
C SER A 34 -2.82 11.93 6.03
N LEU A 35 -2.41 11.15 7.03
CA LEU A 35 -2.10 9.73 6.86
C LEU A 35 -3.23 8.88 7.43
N THR A 36 -3.35 7.65 6.92
CA THR A 36 -4.19 6.62 7.55
C THR A 36 -3.66 6.31 8.96
N PRO A 37 -4.41 5.66 9.84
CA PRO A 37 -3.90 5.26 11.16
C PRO A 37 -2.62 4.42 11.10
N LEU A 38 -2.36 3.74 9.98
CA LEU A 38 -1.15 2.92 9.76
C LEU A 38 -0.06 3.64 8.96
N GLY A 39 -0.18 4.95 8.73
CA GLY A 39 0.87 5.77 8.12
C GLY A 39 0.91 5.80 6.59
N ALA A 40 -0.08 5.23 5.89
CA ALA A 40 -0.20 5.41 4.44
C ALA A 40 -0.82 6.78 4.13
N GLU A 41 -0.50 7.35 2.97
CA GLU A 41 -1.15 8.57 2.48
C GLU A 41 -2.66 8.35 2.36
N LYS A 42 -3.46 9.25 2.97
CA LYS A 42 -4.91 9.13 2.98
C LYS A 42 -5.54 9.68 1.71
N ALA A 43 -4.99 10.76 1.16
CA ALA A 43 -5.49 11.39 -0.05
C ALA A 43 -5.43 10.46 -1.28
N GLY A 44 -6.30 10.68 -2.23
CA GLY A 44 -6.23 10.09 -3.56
C GLY A 44 -5.10 10.70 -4.39
N ASN A 45 -4.77 10.07 -5.52
CA ASN A 45 -3.80 10.61 -6.45
C ASN A 45 -4.39 11.72 -7.33
N ALA A 46 -3.52 12.48 -8.00
CA ALA A 46 -3.90 13.68 -8.75
C ALA A 46 -4.80 13.41 -9.97
N ASP A 47 -4.67 12.22 -10.60
CA ASP A 47 -5.48 11.84 -11.78
C ASP A 47 -6.79 11.11 -11.42
N GLY A 48 -7.05 10.89 -10.13
CA GLY A 48 -8.26 10.23 -9.64
C GLY A 48 -8.31 8.72 -9.84
N SER A 49 -7.25 8.09 -10.36
CA SER A 49 -7.20 6.64 -10.56
C SER A 49 -7.07 5.86 -9.24
N ILE A 50 -6.58 6.50 -8.18
CA ILE A 50 -6.53 5.97 -6.82
C ILE A 50 -7.37 6.89 -5.93
N PRO A 51 -8.51 6.43 -5.38
CA PRO A 51 -9.38 7.26 -4.54
C PRO A 51 -8.78 7.55 -3.16
N GLU A 52 -9.34 8.54 -2.46
CA GLU A 52 -9.04 8.77 -1.05
C GLU A 52 -9.42 7.54 -0.22
N TRP A 53 -8.61 7.23 0.80
CA TRP A 53 -8.97 6.20 1.78
C TRP A 53 -10.01 6.75 2.76
N THR A 54 -11.17 6.10 2.83
CA THR A 54 -12.32 6.51 3.64
C THR A 54 -12.64 5.54 4.80
N GLY A 55 -11.66 4.71 5.19
CA GLY A 55 -11.84 3.73 6.25
C GLY A 55 -11.74 2.28 5.79
N GLY A 56 -11.60 2.05 4.48
CA GLY A 56 -11.55 0.71 3.90
C GLY A 56 -12.92 0.04 3.79
N LEU A 57 -12.95 -1.28 3.63
CA LEU A 57 -14.19 -2.04 3.56
C LEU A 57 -14.78 -2.29 4.94
N ALA A 58 -16.10 -2.26 5.03
CA ALA A 58 -16.81 -2.70 6.21
C ALA A 58 -16.56 -4.20 6.49
N LYS A 59 -16.65 -4.61 7.75
CA LYS A 59 -16.40 -5.99 8.19
C LYS A 59 -17.29 -7.02 7.47
N ASP A 60 -18.48 -6.62 7.06
CA ASP A 60 -19.51 -7.43 6.41
C ASP A 60 -19.64 -7.16 4.90
N ALA A 61 -18.67 -6.46 4.29
CA ALA A 61 -18.69 -6.12 2.87
C ALA A 61 -18.65 -7.35 1.95
N ALA A 62 -18.04 -8.45 2.40
CA ALA A 62 -18.02 -9.71 1.70
C ALA A 62 -18.99 -10.72 2.33
N SER A 63 -19.77 -11.42 1.50
CA SER A 63 -20.61 -12.53 1.96
C SER A 63 -19.75 -13.73 2.37
N VAL A 64 -20.23 -14.52 3.32
CA VAL A 64 -19.60 -15.80 3.66
C VAL A 64 -20.19 -16.89 2.77
N LEU A 65 -19.35 -17.54 1.98
CA LEU A 65 -19.71 -18.64 1.09
C LEU A 65 -19.75 -19.98 1.84
N PRO A 66 -20.38 -21.02 1.26
CA PRO A 66 -20.32 -22.37 1.81
C PRO A 66 -18.88 -22.82 2.05
N GLY A 67 -18.60 -23.36 3.22
CA GLY A 67 -17.23 -23.72 3.65
C GLY A 67 -16.46 -22.64 4.39
N GLY A 68 -17.08 -21.47 4.66
CA GLY A 68 -16.48 -20.40 5.45
C GLY A 68 -15.54 -19.47 4.67
N PHE A 69 -15.53 -19.56 3.35
CA PHE A 69 -14.74 -18.68 2.49
C PHE A 69 -15.42 -17.33 2.32
N LEU A 70 -14.62 -16.26 2.22
CA LEU A 70 -15.16 -14.94 1.90
C LEU A 70 -15.42 -14.86 0.38
N GLY A 71 -16.57 -14.32 0.03
CA GLY A 71 -16.91 -13.95 -1.34
C GLY A 71 -16.18 -12.69 -1.78
N ASP A 72 -16.20 -12.43 -3.08
CA ASP A 72 -15.66 -11.21 -3.65
C ASP A 72 -16.63 -10.03 -3.36
N PRO A 73 -16.23 -8.98 -2.62
CA PRO A 73 -17.09 -7.81 -2.38
C PRO A 73 -17.31 -6.97 -3.64
N PHE A 74 -16.55 -7.19 -4.71
CA PHE A 74 -16.62 -6.46 -5.98
C PHE A 74 -17.12 -7.32 -7.14
N ALA A 75 -17.72 -8.47 -6.89
CA ALA A 75 -18.16 -9.44 -7.90
C ALA A 75 -19.06 -8.85 -9.00
N SER A 76 -19.77 -7.74 -8.72
CA SER A 76 -20.62 -7.05 -9.70
C SER A 76 -19.90 -6.03 -10.57
N GLU A 77 -18.62 -5.72 -10.28
CA GLU A 77 -17.88 -4.73 -11.05
C GLU A 77 -17.53 -5.25 -12.45
N GLN A 78 -17.58 -4.33 -13.40
CA GLN A 78 -17.11 -4.57 -14.75
C GLN A 78 -15.71 -3.95 -14.93
N PRO A 79 -14.82 -4.58 -15.70
CA PRO A 79 -13.53 -4.00 -15.98
C PRO A 79 -13.68 -2.70 -16.77
N LEU A 80 -12.86 -1.71 -16.47
CA LEU A 80 -12.76 -0.46 -17.22
C LEU A 80 -12.31 -0.72 -18.66
N PHE A 81 -11.34 -1.60 -18.82
CA PHE A 81 -10.82 -2.09 -20.11
C PHE A 81 -10.03 -3.39 -19.89
N THR A 82 -9.66 -4.01 -21.02
CA THR A 82 -8.81 -5.22 -20.99
C THR A 82 -7.56 -4.99 -21.82
N ILE A 83 -6.40 -5.27 -21.25
CA ILE A 83 -5.14 -5.30 -21.95
C ILE A 83 -4.97 -6.68 -22.61
N THR A 84 -4.57 -6.68 -23.87
CA THR A 84 -4.30 -7.84 -24.72
C THR A 84 -2.99 -7.65 -25.47
N ALA A 85 -2.52 -8.67 -26.18
CA ALA A 85 -1.33 -8.53 -27.04
C ALA A 85 -1.50 -7.43 -28.11
N GLN A 86 -2.72 -7.17 -28.58
CA GLN A 86 -3.02 -6.19 -29.64
C GLN A 86 -2.91 -4.73 -29.15
N ASN A 87 -3.19 -4.45 -27.88
CA ASN A 87 -3.12 -3.08 -27.34
C ASN A 87 -2.01 -2.90 -26.29
N LEU A 88 -1.14 -3.90 -26.11
CA LEU A 88 -0.07 -3.92 -25.14
C LEU A 88 0.79 -2.64 -25.14
N GLU A 89 1.16 -2.15 -26.31
CA GLU A 89 2.07 -1.01 -26.43
C GLU A 89 1.47 0.30 -25.89
N GLN A 90 0.14 0.42 -25.80
CA GLN A 90 -0.53 1.59 -25.23
C GLN A 90 -0.38 1.67 -23.70
N TYR A 91 -0.06 0.54 -23.06
CA TYR A 91 0.01 0.43 -21.59
C TYR A 91 1.40 -0.03 -21.11
N ARG A 92 2.38 -0.09 -22.00
CA ARG A 92 3.68 -0.69 -21.73
C ARG A 92 4.40 -0.06 -20.53
N ASP A 93 4.30 1.24 -20.38
CA ASP A 93 4.91 2.02 -19.29
C ASP A 93 4.30 1.72 -17.90
N LYS A 94 3.13 1.09 -17.89
CA LYS A 94 2.38 0.69 -16.67
C LYS A 94 2.51 -0.80 -16.35
N LEU A 95 3.25 -1.55 -17.16
CA LEU A 95 3.40 -2.99 -17.03
C LEU A 95 4.82 -3.38 -16.63
N SER A 96 4.93 -4.41 -15.80
CA SER A 96 6.22 -5.03 -15.52
C SER A 96 6.74 -5.83 -16.72
N GLU A 97 8.06 -6.03 -16.80
CA GLU A 97 8.67 -6.84 -17.86
C GLU A 97 8.12 -8.28 -17.89
N GLY A 98 7.76 -8.84 -16.73
CA GLY A 98 7.12 -10.15 -16.64
C GLY A 98 5.74 -10.19 -17.29
N GLN A 99 4.91 -9.16 -17.07
CA GLN A 99 3.59 -9.04 -17.72
C GLN A 99 3.73 -8.89 -19.22
N VAL A 100 4.68 -8.06 -19.69
CA VAL A 100 4.99 -7.89 -21.10
C VAL A 100 5.43 -9.22 -21.74
N ALA A 101 6.28 -10.00 -21.06
CA ALA A 101 6.71 -11.32 -21.51
C ALA A 101 5.53 -12.30 -21.63
N MET A 102 4.56 -12.25 -20.70
CA MET A 102 3.35 -13.08 -20.76
C MET A 102 2.49 -12.77 -21.98
N PHE A 103 2.26 -11.50 -22.32
CA PHE A 103 1.54 -11.11 -23.55
C PHE A 103 2.26 -11.59 -24.82
N LYS A 104 3.60 -11.50 -24.85
CA LYS A 104 4.39 -11.98 -26.00
C LYS A 104 4.36 -13.50 -26.14
N ARG A 105 4.38 -14.22 -25.01
CA ARG A 105 4.40 -15.69 -25.03
C ARG A 105 3.03 -16.30 -25.31
N TYR A 106 1.96 -15.67 -24.88
CA TYR A 106 0.58 -16.17 -24.97
C TYR A 106 -0.37 -15.13 -25.58
N PRO A 107 -0.10 -14.66 -26.83
CA PRO A 107 -0.82 -13.52 -27.39
C PRO A 107 -2.31 -13.76 -27.59
N GLU A 108 -2.73 -15.02 -27.79
CA GLU A 108 -4.12 -15.37 -28.05
C GLU A 108 -4.94 -15.60 -26.77
N THR A 109 -4.28 -15.95 -25.68
CA THR A 109 -4.98 -16.38 -24.46
C THR A 109 -4.76 -15.50 -23.25
N TYR A 110 -3.57 -14.90 -23.12
CA TYR A 110 -3.29 -14.01 -21.98
C TYR A 110 -3.95 -12.66 -22.17
N ARG A 111 -4.70 -12.27 -21.16
CA ARG A 111 -5.38 -10.97 -21.08
C ARG A 111 -5.40 -10.48 -19.64
N MET A 112 -5.42 -9.19 -19.45
CA MET A 112 -5.47 -8.56 -18.15
C MET A 112 -6.65 -7.60 -18.11
N ALA A 113 -7.69 -7.93 -17.37
CA ALA A 113 -8.79 -7.03 -17.07
C ALA A 113 -8.34 -5.99 -16.04
N VAL A 114 -8.61 -4.72 -16.29
CA VAL A 114 -8.27 -3.60 -15.41
C VAL A 114 -9.56 -3.07 -14.78
N TYR A 115 -9.60 -3.09 -13.46
CA TYR A 115 -10.74 -2.65 -12.66
C TYR A 115 -10.45 -1.32 -11.96
N PRO A 116 -11.46 -0.60 -11.45
CA PRO A 116 -11.25 0.53 -10.55
C PRO A 116 -10.37 0.15 -9.36
N SER A 117 -9.54 1.09 -8.91
CA SER A 117 -8.75 0.87 -7.70
C SER A 117 -9.62 1.07 -6.46
N HIS A 118 -9.52 0.13 -5.51
CA HIS A 118 -10.17 0.21 -4.21
C HIS A 118 -9.13 0.29 -3.10
N ARG A 119 -9.35 1.15 -2.13
CA ARG A 119 -8.54 1.25 -0.93
C ARG A 119 -9.25 0.52 0.21
N SER A 120 -9.31 -0.80 0.06
CA SER A 120 -10.13 -1.71 0.87
C SER A 120 -9.54 -2.06 2.24
N ALA A 121 -8.27 -1.75 2.50
CA ALA A 121 -7.61 -2.10 3.75
C ALA A 121 -8.30 -1.43 4.95
N ALA A 122 -8.76 -2.25 5.89
CA ALA A 122 -9.33 -1.85 7.17
C ALA A 122 -8.87 -2.82 8.26
N LEU A 123 -8.65 -2.32 9.45
CA LEU A 123 -8.38 -3.13 10.64
C LEU A 123 -9.50 -2.91 11.66
N PRO A 124 -9.70 -3.83 12.60
CA PRO A 124 -10.53 -3.60 13.78
C PRO A 124 -10.08 -2.34 14.53
N THR A 125 -11.04 -1.61 15.09
CA THR A 125 -10.78 -0.31 15.76
C THR A 125 -9.86 -0.40 16.98
N ASP A 126 -9.76 -1.57 17.58
CA ASP A 126 -8.85 -1.85 18.70
C ASP A 126 -7.38 -2.06 18.27
N ILE A 127 -7.13 -2.10 16.97
CA ILE A 127 -5.78 -2.17 16.39
C ILE A 127 -5.24 -0.77 16.04
N TYR A 128 -6.12 0.21 15.83
CA TYR A 128 -5.76 1.61 15.60
C TYR A 128 -5.47 2.31 16.94
#